data_cee26a896d4bd0b08d18c3310b4b2c60
#
_entry.id   cee26a896d4bd0b08d18c3310b4b2c60
#
_cell.length_a   1.000
_cell.length_b   1.000
_cell.length_c   1.000
_cell.angle_alpha   90.00
_cell.angle_beta   90.00
_cell.angle_gamma   90.00
#
_symmetry.space_group_name_H-M   'P 1'
#
loop_
_entity.id
_entity.type
_entity.pdbx_description
1 polymer ?
#
loop_
_entity_poly.entity_id
_entity_poly.type
_entity_poly.pdbx_seq_one_letter_code
_entity_poly.pdbx_strand_id
1 'polypeptide(L)'
;MISAEEARKISDNINKDAEEHEIKLIEERIKKACEEGDYEITIYHDDGQLNTFLRDNTERILTELGYKMRNEHAFTFGTEYDLIISWENDNYEM
;
A
#
# COMPACT_ATOMS: atom_id res chain seq x y z
N MET A 1 25.35 -8.41 25.15
CA MET A 1 25.09 -7.72 23.91
C MET A 1 24.61 -8.71 22.86
N ILE A 2 23.60 -8.36 22.07
CA ILE A 2 23.07 -9.27 21.07
C ILE A 2 24.02 -9.37 19.88
N SER A 3 24.00 -10.51 19.20
CA SER A 3 24.79 -10.70 18.00
C SER A 3 24.09 -10.06 16.78
N ALA A 4 24.83 -9.91 15.69
CA ALA A 4 24.24 -9.39 14.46
C ALA A 4 23.14 -10.32 13.94
N GLU A 5 23.32 -11.63 14.14
CA GLU A 5 22.32 -12.60 13.73
C GLU A 5 21.03 -12.44 14.53
N GLU A 6 21.15 -12.25 15.84
CA GLU A 6 19.98 -12.02 16.68
C GLU A 6 19.28 -10.72 16.33
N ALA A 7 20.07 -9.66 16.10
CA ALA A 7 19.52 -8.37 15.70
C ALA A 7 18.73 -8.51 14.38
N ARG A 8 19.27 -9.27 13.45
CA ARG A 8 18.63 -9.49 12.15
C ARG A 8 17.29 -10.21 12.31
N LYS A 9 17.26 -11.24 13.19
CA LYS A 9 16.02 -11.96 13.42
C LYS A 9 14.95 -11.07 14.03
N ILE A 10 15.32 -10.22 14.97
CA ILE A 10 14.37 -9.28 15.56
C ILE A 10 13.83 -8.32 14.51
N SER A 11 14.73 -7.77 13.70
CA SER A 11 14.32 -6.84 12.64
C SER A 11 13.41 -7.53 11.62
N ASP A 12 13.76 -8.76 11.23
CA ASP A 12 12.96 -9.50 10.26
C ASP A 12 11.55 -9.75 10.79
N ASN A 13 11.42 -10.12 12.06
CA ASN A 13 10.11 -10.36 12.66
C ASN A 13 9.27 -9.09 12.72
N ILE A 14 9.87 -7.98 13.11
CA ILE A 14 9.17 -6.71 13.18
C ILE A 14 8.73 -6.26 11.79
N ASN A 15 9.60 -6.41 10.80
CA ASN A 15 9.27 -6.04 9.43
C ASN A 15 8.17 -6.92 8.87
N LYS A 16 8.18 -8.20 9.21
CA LYS A 16 7.12 -9.10 8.77
C LYS A 16 5.78 -8.70 9.36
N ASP A 17 5.75 -8.39 10.65
CA ASP A 17 4.53 -7.97 11.31
C ASP A 17 4.00 -6.66 10.73
N ALA A 18 4.90 -5.71 10.47
CA ALA A 18 4.52 -4.42 9.88
C ALA A 18 3.97 -4.61 8.47
N GLU A 19 4.56 -5.51 7.71
CA GLU A 19 4.10 -5.82 6.35
C GLU A 19 2.71 -6.45 6.37
N GLU A 20 2.49 -7.40 7.26
CA GLU A 20 1.18 -8.04 7.39
C GLU A 20 0.12 -7.02 7.79
N HIS A 21 0.47 -6.11 8.69
CA HIS A 21 -0.44 -5.04 9.10
C HIS A 21 -0.76 -4.11 7.95
N GLU A 22 0.22 -3.76 7.15
CA GLU A 22 0.04 -2.90 5.99
C GLU A 22 -0.90 -3.55 4.98
N ILE A 23 -0.66 -4.83 4.68
CA ILE A 23 -1.49 -5.57 3.73
C ILE A 23 -2.92 -5.66 4.23
N LYS A 24 -3.10 -5.94 5.52
CA LYS A 24 -4.43 -6.06 6.10
C LYS A 24 -5.20 -4.75 6.03
N LEU A 25 -4.56 -3.63 6.33
CA LEU A 25 -5.20 -2.33 6.24
C LEU A 25 -5.63 -2.00 4.81
N ILE A 26 -4.74 -2.29 3.86
CA ILE A 26 -5.05 -2.06 2.45
C ILE A 26 -6.24 -2.90 2.03
N GLU A 27 -6.23 -4.18 2.41
CA GLU A 27 -7.32 -5.09 2.06
C GLU A 27 -8.65 -4.60 2.62
N GLU A 28 -8.66 -4.14 3.87
CA GLU A 28 -9.87 -3.63 4.50
C GLU A 28 -10.41 -2.40 3.75
N ARG A 29 -9.52 -1.52 3.33
CA ARG A 29 -9.92 -0.32 2.58
C ARG A 29 -10.46 -0.69 1.21
N ILE A 30 -9.84 -1.67 0.57
CA ILE A 30 -10.31 -2.15 -0.74
C ILE A 30 -11.71 -2.74 -0.61
N LYS A 31 -11.93 -3.57 0.41
CA LYS A 31 -13.24 -4.19 0.60
C LYS A 31 -14.31 -3.14 0.84
N LYS A 32 -14.00 -2.13 1.64
CA LYS A 32 -14.96 -1.07 1.90
C LYS A 32 -15.29 -0.30 0.63
N ALA A 33 -14.28 0.02 -0.16
CA ALA A 33 -14.49 0.71 -1.43
C ALA A 33 -15.34 -0.11 -2.39
N CYS A 34 -15.09 -1.42 -2.43
CA CYS A 34 -15.88 -2.32 -3.27
C CYS A 34 -17.35 -2.31 -2.86
N GLU A 35 -17.61 -2.28 -1.56
CA GLU A 35 -18.99 -2.23 -1.06
C GLU A 35 -19.70 -0.94 -1.47
N GLU A 36 -18.93 0.12 -1.69
CA GLU A 36 -19.48 1.40 -2.11
C GLU A 36 -19.52 1.54 -3.63
N GLY A 37 -19.06 0.53 -4.35
CA GLY A 37 -19.05 0.56 -5.81
C GLY A 37 -17.85 1.26 -6.42
N ASP A 38 -16.84 1.57 -5.63
CA ASP A 38 -15.64 2.22 -6.12
C ASP A 38 -14.66 1.19 -6.71
N TYR A 39 -13.77 1.68 -7.57
CA TYR A 39 -12.76 0.84 -8.22
C TYR A 39 -11.35 1.25 -7.86
N GLU A 40 -11.20 2.08 -6.84
CA GLU A 40 -9.90 2.50 -6.38
C GLU A 40 -9.96 3.00 -4.95
N ILE A 41 -8.80 3.02 -4.31
CA ILE A 41 -8.63 3.68 -3.01
C ILE A 41 -7.47 4.65 -3.14
N THR A 42 -7.49 5.69 -2.28
CA THR A 42 -6.42 6.67 -2.24
C THR A 42 -5.80 6.64 -0.84
N ILE A 43 -4.48 6.48 -0.79
CA ILE A 43 -3.73 6.63 0.44
C ILE A 43 -3.11 8.02 0.39
N TYR A 44 -3.59 8.91 1.25
CA TYR A 44 -3.15 10.30 1.25
C TYR A 44 -1.77 10.42 1.91
N HIS A 45 -1.03 11.43 1.52
CA HIS A 45 0.30 11.65 2.06
C HIS A 45 0.30 11.88 3.58
N ASP A 46 -0.83 12.29 4.13
CA ASP A 46 -0.99 12.52 5.58
C ASP A 46 -1.92 11.50 6.23
N ASP A 47 -1.98 10.30 5.68
CA ASP A 47 -2.95 9.29 6.11
C ASP A 47 -2.87 8.93 7.59
N GLY A 48 -1.68 8.82 8.14
CA GLY A 48 -1.51 8.49 9.55
C GLY A 48 -1.43 7.01 9.84
N GLN A 49 -1.97 6.14 9.00
CA GLN A 49 -1.92 4.69 9.20
C GLN A 49 -1.13 3.99 8.11
N LEU A 50 -1.18 4.49 6.90
CA LEU A 50 -0.47 3.91 5.76
C LEU A 50 0.45 4.96 5.15
N ASN A 51 1.57 4.48 4.67
CA ASN A 51 2.54 5.32 3.97
C ASN A 51 2.26 5.22 2.48
N THR A 52 2.44 6.33 1.76
CA THR A 52 2.28 6.33 0.31
C THR A 52 3.40 5.55 -0.39
N PHE A 53 4.49 5.28 0.33
CA PHE A 53 5.56 4.43 -0.18
C PHE A 53 5.41 3.07 0.50
N LEU A 54 4.76 2.15 -0.19
CA LEU A 54 4.54 0.82 0.34
C LEU A 54 5.83 0.02 0.36
N ARG A 55 5.86 -1.02 1.19
CA ARG A 55 6.99 -1.93 1.20
C ARG A 55 7.05 -2.67 -0.13
N ASP A 56 8.27 -2.99 -0.57
CA ASP A 56 8.47 -3.63 -1.87
C ASP A 56 7.65 -4.89 -2.03
N ASN A 57 7.59 -5.71 -0.98
CA ASN A 57 6.86 -6.95 -1.04
C ASN A 57 5.36 -6.72 -1.14
N THR A 58 4.86 -5.67 -0.48
CA THR A 58 3.45 -5.31 -0.57
C THR A 58 3.10 -4.90 -1.99
N GLU A 59 3.95 -4.07 -2.60
CA GLU A 59 3.74 -3.66 -3.99
C GLU A 59 3.75 -4.87 -4.92
N ARG A 60 4.68 -5.78 -4.70
CA ARG A 60 4.78 -6.98 -5.52
C ARG A 60 3.51 -7.83 -5.42
N ILE A 61 3.02 -8.03 -4.20
CA ILE A 61 1.81 -8.82 -3.98
C ILE A 61 0.62 -8.17 -4.68
N LEU A 62 0.45 -6.87 -4.52
CA LEU A 62 -0.66 -6.16 -5.16
C LEU A 62 -0.57 -6.25 -6.68
N THR A 63 0.63 -6.08 -7.22
CA THR A 63 0.84 -6.18 -8.66
C THR A 63 0.51 -7.58 -9.17
N GLU A 64 0.94 -8.61 -8.45
CA GLU A 64 0.68 -9.98 -8.84
C GLU A 64 -0.82 -10.31 -8.78
N LEU A 65 -1.55 -9.65 -7.91
CA LEU A 65 -2.99 -9.83 -7.82
C LEU A 65 -3.78 -9.02 -8.84
N GLY A 66 -3.11 -8.20 -9.62
CA GLY A 66 -3.74 -7.46 -10.70
C GLY A 66 -4.07 -6.01 -10.38
N TYR A 67 -3.69 -5.53 -9.21
CA TYR A 67 -3.91 -4.13 -8.85
C TYR A 67 -2.90 -3.24 -9.56
N LYS A 68 -3.33 -2.01 -9.83
CA LYS A 68 -2.48 -0.99 -10.42
C LYS A 68 -2.25 0.10 -9.39
N MET A 69 -1.06 0.65 -9.39
CA MET A 69 -0.70 1.69 -8.45
C MET A 69 -0.13 2.87 -9.21
N ARG A 70 -0.53 4.07 -8.80
CA ARG A 70 0.04 5.29 -9.36
C ARG A 70 0.12 6.35 -8.28
N ASN A 71 1.07 7.24 -8.41
CA ASN A 71 1.21 8.37 -7.51
C ASN A 71 0.63 9.61 -8.17
N GLU A 72 -0.13 10.38 -7.39
CA GLU A 72 -0.63 11.67 -7.84
C GLU A 72 -0.07 12.76 -6.93
N HIS A 73 0.35 13.84 -7.54
CA HIS A 73 0.91 14.96 -6.79
C HIS A 73 -0.18 15.55 -5.90
N ALA A 74 0.13 15.65 -4.60
CA ALA A 74 -0.81 16.25 -3.67
C ALA A 74 -0.98 17.73 -4.00
N PHE A 75 -2.17 18.24 -3.72
CA PHE A 75 -2.48 19.64 -4.04
C PHE A 75 -1.87 20.56 -3.00
N THR A 76 -0.54 20.64 -2.99
CA THR A 76 0.19 21.49 -2.06
C THR A 76 1.46 21.97 -2.72
N PHE A 77 2.12 22.90 -2.08
CA PHE A 77 3.43 23.33 -2.50
C PHE A 77 4.43 22.35 -1.88
N GLY A 78 4.96 21.47 -2.66
CA GLY A 78 5.93 20.56 -2.12
C GLY A 78 6.03 19.31 -2.95
N THR A 79 6.62 18.29 -2.35
CA THR A 79 6.91 17.03 -3.04
C THR A 79 6.07 15.88 -2.52
N GLU A 80 4.96 16.18 -1.87
CA GLU A 80 4.09 15.13 -1.36
C GLU A 80 3.28 14.52 -2.49
N TYR A 81 3.12 13.20 -2.41
CA TYR A 81 2.34 12.45 -3.39
C TYR A 81 1.38 11.54 -2.66
N ASP A 82 0.18 11.42 -3.20
CA ASP A 82 -0.79 10.43 -2.76
C ASP A 82 -0.60 9.16 -3.58
N LEU A 83 -0.97 8.02 -3.02
CA LEU A 83 -0.89 6.75 -3.71
C LEU A 83 -2.30 6.27 -4.03
N ILE A 84 -2.55 5.94 -5.29
CA ILE A 84 -3.83 5.41 -5.71
C ILE A 84 -3.64 3.96 -6.12
N ILE A 85 -4.45 3.09 -5.51
CA ILE A 85 -4.47 1.67 -5.84
C ILE A 85 -5.81 1.40 -6.52
N SER A 86 -5.78 0.90 -7.75
CA SER A 86 -6.99 0.72 -8.52
C SER A 86 -7.09 -0.68 -9.08
N TRP A 87 -8.31 -1.09 -9.38
CA TRP A 87 -8.57 -2.41 -9.95
C TRP A 87 -9.59 -2.34 -11.09
N GLU A 88 -9.80 -1.17 -11.63
CA GLU A 88 -10.72 -1.01 -12.75
C GLU A 88 -10.17 -1.71 -13.99
N ASN A 89 -11.06 -2.33 -14.75
CA ASN A 89 -10.67 -3.04 -15.94
C ASN A 89 -10.42 -2.07 -17.09
N ASP A 90 -9.19 -2.04 -17.59
CA ASP A 90 -8.82 -1.14 -18.68
C ASP A 90 -9.28 -1.61 -20.03
N ASN A 91 -9.74 -2.85 -20.12
CA ASN A 91 -10.06 -3.43 -21.41
C ASN A 91 -11.47 -3.19 -21.84
N TYR A 92 -12.22 -2.42 -21.11
CA TYR A 92 -13.54 -2.24 -21.54
C TYR A 92 -13.64 -1.06 -22.45
N GLU A 93 -12.89 -0.72 -23.18
CA GLU A 93 -13.07 0.24 -24.08
C GLU A 93 -13.49 -0.09 -25.31
N MET A 94 -13.91 -0.04 -25.50
CA MET A 94 -14.23 -0.14 -26.57
C MET A 94 -14.34 -0.18 -27.23
#